data_b76f2ba09479440902b4d174b635c65b
#
_entry.id   b76f2ba09479440902b4d174b635c65b
#
_cell.length_a   1.000
_cell.length_b   1.000
_cell.length_c   1.000
_cell.angle_alpha   90.00
_cell.angle_beta   90.00
_cell.angle_gamma   90.00
#
_symmetry.space_group_name_H-M   'P 1'
#
loop_
_entity.id
_entity.type
_entity.pdbx_description
1 polymer ?
#
loop_
_entity_poly.entity_id
_entity_poly.type
_entity_poly.pdbx_seq_one_letter_code
_entity_poly.pdbx_strand_id
1 'polypeptide(L)'
;SRVGAILMADRITQLQALVQEADSLDINAEWLDYDGVVEYYPEELVMTVRAGTTIAEIKKQLSKNNQSLTFYTKDDNDSIGAVYADGGQDISDSVLGIQIIDGDGEALNFGGQVMKNVAGYDVARLLVGSKGKLAVITQISFKVLPSAYVGELNTPVKSNNNSVLRGGIEKRLKSVFDPRGIFQ
;
A
#
# COMPACT_ATOMS: atom_id res chain seq x y z
N SER A 1 -8.93 -20.10 -0.22
CA SER A 1 -10.20 -20.82 0.02
C SER A 1 -11.31 -19.83 0.34
N ARG A 2 -12.56 -20.24 0.11
CA ARG A 2 -13.74 -19.41 0.44
C ARG A 2 -13.79 -19.05 1.94
N VAL A 3 -13.37 -19.95 2.80
CA VAL A 3 -13.28 -19.75 4.26
C VAL A 3 -12.22 -18.69 4.58
N GLY A 4 -11.06 -18.73 3.93
CA GLY A 4 -10.02 -17.73 4.11
C GLY A 4 -10.48 -16.33 3.67
N ALA A 5 -11.22 -16.21 2.57
CA ALA A 5 -11.77 -14.94 2.10
C ALA A 5 -12.79 -14.35 3.08
N ILE A 6 -13.65 -15.19 3.68
CA ILE A 6 -14.61 -14.77 4.70
C ILE A 6 -13.91 -14.29 5.96
N LEU A 7 -12.88 -15.00 6.45
CA LEU A 7 -12.09 -14.59 7.61
C LEU A 7 -11.37 -13.26 7.37
N MET A 8 -10.87 -13.03 6.16
CA MET A 8 -10.21 -11.76 5.81
C MET A 8 -11.19 -10.60 5.68
N ALA A 9 -12.42 -10.83 5.20
CA ALA A 9 -13.48 -9.82 5.18
C ALA A 9 -13.88 -9.40 6.60
N ASP A 10 -13.99 -10.35 7.54
CA ASP A 10 -14.24 -10.06 8.96
C ASP A 10 -13.11 -9.23 9.57
N ARG A 11 -11.88 -9.45 9.13
CA ARG A 11 -10.71 -8.69 9.59
C ARG A 11 -10.82 -7.21 9.25
N ILE A 12 -11.29 -6.86 8.06
CA ILE A 12 -11.54 -5.47 7.67
C ILE A 12 -12.60 -4.84 8.57
N THR A 13 -13.70 -5.52 8.81
CA THR A 13 -14.78 -5.04 9.71
C THR A 13 -14.27 -4.83 11.13
N GLN A 14 -13.46 -5.72 11.66
CA GLN A 14 -12.82 -5.59 12.97
C GLN A 14 -11.91 -4.36 13.02
N LEU A 15 -11.12 -4.14 11.98
CA LEU A 15 -10.22 -2.98 11.90
C LEU A 15 -11.01 -1.66 11.82
N GLN A 16 -12.09 -1.63 11.04
CA GLN A 16 -12.95 -0.45 10.98
C GLN A 16 -13.53 -0.09 12.36
N ALA A 17 -13.99 -1.09 13.11
CA ALA A 17 -14.49 -0.89 14.48
C ALA A 17 -13.38 -0.40 15.42
N LEU A 18 -12.19 -0.99 15.33
CA LEU A 18 -11.03 -0.59 16.12
C LEU A 18 -10.65 0.86 15.86
N VAL A 19 -10.61 1.28 14.59
CA VAL A 19 -10.32 2.67 14.22
C VAL A 19 -11.37 3.64 14.74
N GLN A 20 -12.65 3.28 14.65
CA GLN A 20 -13.75 4.13 15.12
C GLN A 20 -13.70 4.38 16.63
N GLU A 21 -13.22 3.41 17.40
CA GLU A 21 -13.18 3.48 18.87
C GLU A 21 -11.84 4.02 19.43
N ALA A 22 -10.78 4.05 18.60
CA ALA A 22 -9.45 4.43 19.06
C ALA A 22 -9.30 5.95 19.23
N ASP A 23 -8.57 6.35 20.27
CA ASP A 23 -8.05 7.72 20.42
C ASP A 23 -6.65 7.86 19.82
N SER A 24 -5.91 6.77 19.76
CA SER A 24 -4.58 6.65 19.17
C SER A 24 -4.35 5.22 18.73
N LEU A 25 -3.77 5.02 17.56
CA LEU A 25 -3.55 3.71 16.99
C LEU A 25 -2.15 3.61 16.37
N ASP A 26 -1.39 2.61 16.81
CA ASP A 26 -0.19 2.15 16.12
C ASP A 26 -0.53 0.91 15.29
N ILE A 27 -0.59 1.09 13.99
CA ILE A 27 -1.06 0.08 13.05
C ILE A 27 -0.05 -1.04 12.83
N ASN A 28 1.23 -0.78 13.05
CA ASN A 28 2.29 -1.72 12.70
C ASN A 28 2.24 -3.02 13.52
N ALA A 29 1.70 -2.99 14.73
CA ALA A 29 1.63 -4.15 15.61
C ALA A 29 0.46 -5.09 15.31
N GLU A 30 -0.62 -4.61 14.71
CA GLU A 30 -1.90 -5.33 14.66
C GLU A 30 -2.26 -5.88 13.26
N TRP A 31 -1.49 -5.54 12.22
CA TRP A 31 -1.90 -5.77 10.84
C TRP A 31 -1.05 -6.81 10.09
N LEU A 32 -0.07 -7.40 10.74
CA LEU A 32 0.91 -8.30 10.12
C LEU A 32 0.32 -9.62 9.59
N ASP A 33 -0.85 -10.03 10.08
CA ASP A 33 -1.52 -11.25 9.66
C ASP A 33 -2.54 -11.07 8.53
N TYR A 34 -2.71 -9.83 8.04
CA TYR A 34 -3.59 -9.54 6.90
C TYR A 34 -2.79 -9.63 5.59
N ASP A 35 -2.64 -10.86 5.11
CA ASP A 35 -1.77 -11.19 3.99
C ASP A 35 -2.47 -12.01 2.90
N GLY A 36 -1.78 -12.18 1.80
CA GLY A 36 -2.18 -13.02 0.68
C GLY A 36 -2.37 -12.23 -0.61
N VAL A 37 -2.28 -12.96 -1.73
CA VAL A 37 -2.55 -12.42 -3.07
C VAL A 37 -4.07 -12.40 -3.27
N VAL A 38 -4.60 -11.23 -3.61
CA VAL A 38 -6.03 -11.04 -3.91
C VAL A 38 -6.30 -11.35 -5.37
N GLU A 39 -5.51 -10.75 -6.26
CA GLU A 39 -5.61 -10.91 -7.71
C GLU A 39 -4.22 -10.87 -8.33
N TYR A 40 -4.01 -11.70 -9.33
CA TYR A 40 -2.81 -11.66 -10.15
C TYR A 40 -3.16 -11.99 -11.60
N TYR A 41 -2.94 -11.03 -12.46
CA TYR A 41 -3.14 -11.14 -13.91
C TYR A 41 -1.81 -10.99 -14.64
N PRO A 42 -1.08 -12.10 -14.86
CA PRO A 42 0.24 -12.04 -15.48
C PRO A 42 0.26 -11.38 -16.86
N GLU A 43 -0.77 -11.62 -17.66
CA GLU A 43 -0.89 -11.04 -19.01
C GLU A 43 -1.11 -9.52 -18.97
N GLU A 44 -1.72 -9.01 -17.92
CA GLU A 44 -1.99 -7.59 -17.73
C GLU A 44 -0.89 -6.88 -16.93
N LEU A 45 0.10 -7.64 -16.43
CA LEU A 45 1.22 -7.13 -15.65
C LEU A 45 0.78 -6.41 -14.36
N VAL A 46 -0.25 -6.94 -13.69
CA VAL A 46 -0.83 -6.36 -12.48
C VAL A 46 -0.99 -7.42 -11.40
N MET A 47 -0.58 -7.09 -10.19
CA MET A 47 -0.81 -7.88 -8.99
C MET A 47 -1.45 -7.02 -7.89
N THR A 48 -2.41 -7.60 -7.19
CA THR A 48 -3.05 -6.99 -6.02
C THR A 48 -2.86 -7.91 -4.81
N VAL A 49 -2.31 -7.37 -3.75
CA VAL A 49 -2.01 -8.12 -2.52
C VAL A 49 -2.49 -7.38 -1.29
N ARG A 50 -2.76 -8.12 -0.21
CA ARG A 50 -3.02 -7.53 1.10
C ARG A 50 -1.73 -6.96 1.70
N ALA A 51 -1.86 -5.92 2.49
CA ALA A 51 -0.72 -5.12 2.97
C ALA A 51 0.29 -5.91 3.82
N GLY A 52 -0.14 -6.95 4.52
CA GLY A 52 0.72 -7.83 5.32
C GLY A 52 1.52 -8.85 4.51
N THR A 53 1.31 -8.94 3.19
CA THR A 53 2.02 -9.90 2.34
C THR A 53 3.50 -9.56 2.28
N THR A 54 4.35 -10.54 2.54
CA THR A 54 5.81 -10.35 2.50
C THR A 54 6.31 -10.22 1.06
N ILE A 55 7.40 -9.49 0.91
CA ILE A 55 8.09 -9.37 -0.38
C ILE A 55 8.54 -10.75 -0.89
N ALA A 56 8.99 -11.63 0.02
CA ALA A 56 9.37 -13.00 -0.34
C ALA A 56 8.21 -13.77 -0.98
N GLU A 57 7.01 -13.68 -0.44
CA GLU A 57 5.83 -14.35 -1.01
C GLU A 57 5.44 -13.75 -2.36
N ILE A 58 5.50 -12.43 -2.50
CA ILE A 58 5.24 -11.75 -3.78
C ILE A 58 6.23 -12.22 -4.84
N LYS A 59 7.52 -12.20 -4.55
CA LYS A 59 8.56 -12.68 -5.48
C LYS A 59 8.37 -14.14 -5.87
N LYS A 60 7.98 -14.99 -4.92
CA LYS A 60 7.67 -16.40 -5.17
C LYS A 60 6.51 -16.57 -6.16
N GLN A 61 5.45 -15.81 -6.00
CA GLN A 61 4.31 -15.85 -6.91
C GLN A 61 4.67 -15.32 -8.31
N LEU A 62 5.42 -14.22 -8.37
CA LEU A 62 5.87 -13.62 -9.63
C LEU A 62 6.82 -14.55 -10.41
N SER A 63 7.72 -15.24 -9.73
CA SER A 63 8.71 -16.13 -10.35
C SER A 63 8.06 -17.28 -11.12
N LYS A 64 6.87 -17.69 -10.76
CA LYS A 64 6.11 -18.73 -11.49
C LYS A 64 5.77 -18.32 -12.93
N ASN A 65 5.72 -17.03 -13.20
CA ASN A 65 5.45 -16.45 -14.52
C ASN A 65 6.65 -15.67 -15.08
N ASN A 66 7.86 -15.89 -14.56
CA ASN A 66 9.07 -15.18 -14.95
C ASN A 66 8.91 -13.64 -14.90
N GLN A 67 8.22 -13.15 -13.88
CA GLN A 67 7.99 -11.75 -13.64
C GLN A 67 8.68 -11.28 -12.36
N SER A 68 8.92 -9.98 -12.27
CA SER A 68 9.63 -9.36 -11.15
C SER A 68 8.99 -8.04 -10.75
N LEU A 69 9.22 -7.63 -9.49
CA LEU A 69 8.91 -6.30 -8.99
C LEU A 69 9.69 -5.24 -9.78
N THR A 70 9.12 -4.06 -9.88
CA THR A 70 9.69 -2.91 -10.58
C THR A 70 10.30 -1.88 -9.63
N PHE A 71 10.42 -2.19 -8.34
CA PHE A 71 10.96 -1.33 -7.31
C PHE A 71 11.91 -2.11 -6.39
N TYR A 72 12.86 -1.38 -5.81
CA TYR A 72 13.83 -1.92 -4.86
C TYR A 72 13.16 -2.30 -3.54
N THR A 73 13.57 -3.43 -2.98
CA THR A 73 13.16 -3.89 -1.66
C THR A 73 14.39 -4.21 -0.81
N LYS A 74 14.42 -3.69 0.40
CA LYS A 74 15.58 -3.82 1.31
C LYS A 74 15.66 -5.21 1.94
N ASP A 75 14.53 -5.74 2.38
CA ASP A 75 14.41 -7.02 3.09
C ASP A 75 13.19 -7.77 2.59
N ASP A 76 13.37 -9.01 2.16
CA ASP A 76 12.28 -9.85 1.68
C ASP A 76 11.31 -10.28 2.78
N ASN A 77 11.66 -10.12 4.05
CA ASN A 77 10.76 -10.34 5.18
C ASN A 77 9.83 -9.16 5.46
N ASP A 78 10.10 -7.99 4.88
CA ASP A 78 9.20 -6.84 5.00
C ASP A 78 7.86 -7.13 4.32
N SER A 79 6.78 -6.59 4.90
CA SER A 79 5.49 -6.56 4.24
C SER A 79 5.46 -5.50 3.15
N ILE A 80 4.64 -5.72 2.14
CA ILE A 80 4.44 -4.70 1.08
C ILE A 80 3.88 -3.39 1.65
N GLY A 81 3.05 -3.47 2.68
CA GLY A 81 2.55 -2.30 3.38
C GLY A 81 3.67 -1.48 4.02
N ALA A 82 4.65 -2.12 4.64
CA ALA A 82 5.81 -1.46 5.21
C ALA A 82 6.68 -0.81 4.13
N VAL A 83 6.93 -1.49 3.02
CA VAL A 83 7.68 -0.96 1.88
C VAL A 83 6.99 0.27 1.30
N TYR A 84 5.68 0.20 1.13
CA TYR A 84 4.86 1.32 0.66
C TYR A 84 4.92 2.52 1.62
N ALA A 85 4.80 2.26 2.92
CA ALA A 85 4.83 3.28 3.97
C ALA A 85 6.19 3.97 4.08
N ASP A 86 7.29 3.22 3.89
CA ASP A 86 8.65 3.79 3.87
C ASP A 86 8.90 4.65 2.63
N GLY A 87 8.29 4.28 1.51
CA GLY A 87 8.28 5.07 0.30
C GLY A 87 9.47 4.88 -0.60
N GLY A 88 9.51 5.70 -1.63
CA GLY A 88 10.51 5.72 -2.68
C GLY A 88 9.87 6.05 -4.04
N GLN A 89 10.64 6.65 -4.94
CA GLN A 89 10.12 7.03 -6.25
C GLN A 89 9.70 5.81 -7.07
N ASP A 90 10.50 4.74 -7.03
CA ASP A 90 10.24 3.54 -7.83
C ASP A 90 8.92 2.87 -7.43
N ILE A 91 8.64 2.75 -6.13
CA ILE A 91 7.37 2.19 -5.68
C ILE A 91 6.21 3.13 -6.01
N SER A 92 6.38 4.44 -5.88
CA SER A 92 5.39 5.43 -6.29
C SER A 92 5.01 5.27 -7.76
N ASP A 93 5.98 5.07 -8.64
CA ASP A 93 5.76 4.87 -10.08
C ASP A 93 5.13 3.51 -10.41
N SER A 94 5.23 2.55 -9.51
CA SER A 94 4.74 1.18 -9.70
C SER A 94 3.33 0.95 -9.16
N VAL A 95 2.88 1.76 -8.20
CA VAL A 95 1.56 1.61 -7.57
C VAL A 95 0.46 2.07 -8.53
N LEU A 96 -0.53 1.22 -8.72
CA LEU A 96 -1.70 1.47 -9.55
C LEU A 96 -2.95 1.81 -8.72
N GLY A 97 -3.04 1.27 -7.52
CA GLY A 97 -4.18 1.52 -6.64
C GLY A 97 -3.92 1.04 -5.22
N ILE A 98 -4.72 1.54 -4.30
CA ILE A 98 -4.71 1.15 -2.90
C ILE A 98 -6.13 1.05 -2.34
N GLN A 99 -6.29 0.22 -1.33
CA GLN A 99 -7.42 0.26 -0.41
C GLN A 99 -6.90 0.70 0.95
N ILE A 100 -7.60 1.62 1.57
CA ILE A 100 -7.27 2.16 2.89
C ILE A 100 -8.47 2.12 3.82
N ILE A 101 -8.21 2.24 5.11
CA ILE A 101 -9.18 2.63 6.11
C ILE A 101 -8.74 3.98 6.66
N ASP A 102 -9.62 4.97 6.57
CA ASP A 102 -9.33 6.31 7.07
C ASP A 102 -9.56 6.43 8.59
N GLY A 103 -9.32 7.61 9.13
CA GLY A 103 -9.46 7.88 10.55
C GLY A 103 -10.90 7.83 11.10
N ASP A 104 -11.89 7.82 10.22
CA ASP A 104 -13.30 7.63 10.57
C ASP A 104 -13.74 6.16 10.46
N GLY A 105 -12.84 5.26 10.08
CA GLY A 105 -13.10 3.84 9.91
C GLY A 105 -13.76 3.48 8.58
N GLU A 106 -13.75 4.38 7.61
CA GLU A 106 -14.27 4.12 6.27
C GLU A 106 -13.24 3.43 5.39
N ALA A 107 -13.67 2.39 4.67
CA ALA A 107 -12.86 1.72 3.67
C ALA A 107 -12.98 2.45 2.33
N LEU A 108 -11.86 2.92 1.79
CA LEU A 108 -11.79 3.71 0.58
C LEU A 108 -10.84 3.05 -0.44
N ASN A 109 -11.21 3.10 -1.71
CA ASN A 109 -10.40 2.60 -2.82
C ASN A 109 -9.95 3.76 -3.70
N PHE A 110 -8.66 3.80 -4.02
CA PHE A 110 -8.07 4.79 -4.92
C PHE A 110 -7.27 4.11 -6.01
N GLY A 111 -7.48 4.51 -7.27
CA GLY A 111 -6.83 3.89 -8.42
C GLY A 111 -7.39 2.51 -8.72
N GLY A 112 -6.59 1.65 -9.31
CA GLY A 112 -6.98 0.32 -9.79
C GLY A 112 -7.10 0.31 -11.31
N GLN A 113 -7.76 -0.70 -11.86
CA GLN A 113 -7.92 -0.84 -13.31
C GLN A 113 -8.78 0.28 -13.94
N VAL A 114 -9.59 0.94 -13.14
CA VAL A 114 -10.35 2.14 -13.54
C VAL A 114 -9.86 3.31 -12.69
N MET A 115 -8.99 4.12 -13.28
CA MET A 115 -8.41 5.29 -12.61
C MET A 115 -9.47 6.35 -12.37
N LYS A 116 -9.95 6.48 -11.14
CA LYS A 116 -10.66 7.68 -10.69
C LYS A 116 -9.73 8.44 -9.75
N ASN A 117 -9.12 9.51 -10.26
CA ASN A 117 -8.36 10.44 -9.46
C ASN A 117 -9.34 11.39 -8.74
N VAL A 118 -9.31 11.39 -7.42
CA VAL A 118 -10.09 12.33 -6.62
C VAL A 118 -9.39 13.69 -6.65
N ALA A 119 -10.10 14.73 -7.09
CA ALA A 119 -9.64 16.12 -7.12
C ALA A 119 -8.30 16.36 -7.87
N GLY A 120 -8.01 15.57 -8.89
CA GLY A 120 -6.79 15.73 -9.70
C GLY A 120 -5.51 15.20 -9.06
N TYR A 121 -5.59 14.59 -7.87
CA TYR A 121 -4.45 13.96 -7.20
C TYR A 121 -4.53 12.44 -7.32
N ASP A 122 -3.39 11.82 -7.63
CA ASP A 122 -3.22 10.38 -7.52
C ASP A 122 -2.94 10.03 -6.05
N VAL A 123 -3.99 9.72 -5.30
CA VAL A 123 -3.89 9.44 -3.86
C VAL A 123 -3.00 8.23 -3.58
N ALA A 124 -3.03 7.21 -4.44
CA ALA A 124 -2.19 6.03 -4.28
C ALA A 124 -0.69 6.39 -4.28
N ARG A 125 -0.28 7.35 -5.13
CA ARG A 125 1.10 7.85 -5.15
C ARG A 125 1.41 8.79 -4.00
N LEU A 126 0.46 9.62 -3.61
CA LEU A 126 0.65 10.60 -2.53
C LEU A 126 0.82 9.95 -1.16
N LEU A 127 0.19 8.81 -0.92
CA LEU A 127 0.30 8.09 0.35
C LEU A 127 1.58 7.24 0.47
N VAL A 128 2.34 7.07 -0.62
CA VAL A 128 3.67 6.44 -0.57
C VAL A 128 4.57 7.25 0.37
N GLY A 129 5.22 6.57 1.31
CA GLY A 129 6.08 7.22 2.29
C GLY A 129 5.35 7.90 3.44
N SER A 130 4.05 7.68 3.61
CA SER A 130 3.23 8.28 4.68
C SER A 130 3.53 7.71 6.07
N LYS A 131 4.28 6.61 6.15
CA LYS A 131 4.68 5.93 7.40
C LYS A 131 3.49 5.53 8.30
N GLY A 132 2.33 5.26 7.71
CA GLY A 132 1.13 4.89 8.45
C GLY A 132 0.45 6.03 9.22
N LYS A 133 0.86 7.27 8.98
CA LYS A 133 0.35 8.44 9.72
C LYS A 133 -0.93 9.04 9.16
N LEU A 134 -1.33 8.65 7.96
CA LEU A 134 -2.49 9.22 7.27
C LEU A 134 -3.68 8.29 7.23
N ALA A 135 -3.45 6.99 7.06
CA ALA A 135 -4.49 5.98 6.95
C ALA A 135 -3.88 4.58 7.14
N VAL A 136 -4.73 3.60 7.38
CA VAL A 136 -4.32 2.19 7.35
C VAL A 136 -4.36 1.69 5.92
N ILE A 137 -3.23 1.26 5.40
CA ILE A 137 -3.15 0.61 4.09
C ILE A 137 -3.56 -0.86 4.25
N THR A 138 -4.58 -1.29 3.54
CA THR A 138 -5.09 -2.67 3.62
C THR A 138 -4.74 -3.51 2.41
N GLN A 139 -4.66 -2.89 1.22
CA GLN A 139 -4.47 -3.60 -0.04
C GLN A 139 -3.75 -2.69 -1.04
N ILE A 140 -2.84 -3.26 -1.80
CA ILE A 140 -2.04 -2.53 -2.78
C ILE A 140 -2.10 -3.26 -4.12
N SER A 141 -2.39 -2.52 -5.18
CA SER A 141 -2.26 -2.96 -6.57
C SER A 141 -1.05 -2.29 -7.21
N PHE A 142 -0.21 -3.07 -7.85
CA PHE A 142 1.03 -2.56 -8.46
C PHE A 142 1.31 -3.26 -9.79
N LYS A 143 2.07 -2.56 -10.62
CA LYS A 143 2.53 -3.10 -11.88
C LYS A 143 3.75 -4.00 -11.66
N VAL A 144 3.83 -5.05 -12.46
CA VAL A 144 4.98 -5.96 -12.55
C VAL A 144 5.48 -6.00 -13.98
N LEU A 145 6.69 -6.52 -14.20
CA LEU A 145 7.24 -6.68 -15.54
C LEU A 145 7.87 -8.06 -15.71
N PRO A 146 7.98 -8.57 -16.96
CA PRO A 146 8.81 -9.73 -17.23
C PRO A 146 10.22 -9.49 -16.71
N SER A 147 10.83 -10.49 -16.07
CA SER A 147 12.14 -10.35 -15.43
C SER A 147 13.23 -9.89 -16.39
N ALA A 148 13.13 -10.25 -17.67
CA ALA A 148 14.07 -9.82 -18.71
C ALA A 148 14.09 -8.30 -18.96
N TYR A 149 13.01 -7.60 -18.57
CA TYR A 149 12.87 -6.15 -18.76
C TYR A 149 13.13 -5.34 -17.49
N VAL A 150 13.34 -6.01 -16.36
CA VAL A 150 13.71 -5.35 -15.10
C VAL A 150 15.22 -5.39 -15.00
N GLY A 151 15.85 -4.20 -15.06
CA GLY A 151 17.28 -4.05 -14.85
C GLY A 151 17.67 -4.15 -13.38
N GLU A 152 18.88 -3.76 -13.02
CA GLU A 152 19.30 -3.65 -11.63
C GLU A 152 18.47 -2.58 -10.93
N LEU A 153 17.84 -2.97 -9.84
CA LEU A 153 17.08 -2.05 -9.00
C LEU A 153 18.01 -1.47 -7.95
N ASN A 154 18.22 -0.17 -8.04
CA ASN A 154 19.08 0.56 -7.11
C ASN A 154 18.31 1.05 -5.90
N THR A 155 19.02 1.21 -4.77
CA THR A 155 18.47 1.87 -3.58
C THR A 155 17.88 3.23 -3.97
N PRO A 156 16.64 3.53 -3.59
CA PRO A 156 16.02 4.80 -3.93
C PRO A 156 16.85 5.96 -3.40
N VAL A 157 17.20 6.89 -4.28
CA VAL A 157 17.78 8.17 -3.86
C VAL A 157 16.67 8.94 -3.16
N LYS A 158 16.86 9.25 -1.88
CA LYS A 158 15.97 10.17 -1.17
C LYS A 158 16.04 11.50 -1.90
N SER A 159 15.00 11.83 -2.64
CA SER A 159 14.93 13.15 -3.27
C SER A 159 14.73 14.19 -2.17
N ASN A 160 15.66 15.11 -2.05
CA ASN A 160 15.54 16.27 -1.16
C ASN A 160 14.50 17.29 -1.69
N ASN A 161 13.58 16.87 -2.52
CA ASN A 161 12.67 17.77 -3.19
C ASN A 161 11.62 18.33 -2.24
N ASN A 162 11.78 19.59 -1.88
CA ASN A 162 10.77 20.46 -1.27
C ASN A 162 10.04 19.88 -0.06
N SER A 163 10.75 19.75 1.05
CA SER A 163 10.19 19.39 2.34
C SER A 163 8.99 20.27 2.75
N VAL A 164 8.97 21.54 2.34
CA VAL A 164 7.88 22.49 2.66
C VAL A 164 6.62 22.19 1.86
N LEU A 165 6.75 21.92 0.55
CA LEU A 165 5.61 21.58 -0.32
C LEU A 165 5.01 20.23 0.07
N ARG A 166 5.85 19.25 0.33
CA ARG A 166 5.43 17.93 0.80
C ARG A 166 4.75 18.01 2.17
N GLY A 167 5.29 18.78 3.11
CA GLY A 167 4.68 19.02 4.42
C GLY A 167 3.30 19.67 4.33
N GLY A 168 3.10 20.61 3.38
CA GLY A 168 1.80 21.22 3.11
C GLY A 168 0.79 20.23 2.56
N ILE A 169 1.19 19.36 1.64
CA ILE A 169 0.34 18.30 1.07
C ILE A 169 0.01 17.27 2.16
N GLU A 170 0.98 16.82 2.94
CA GLU A 170 0.75 15.89 4.06
C GLU A 170 -0.22 16.43 5.08
N LYS A 171 -0.13 17.71 5.43
CA LYS A 171 -1.08 18.38 6.31
C LYS A 171 -2.51 18.35 5.77
N ARG A 172 -2.69 18.61 4.48
CA ARG A 172 -4.01 18.56 3.82
C ARG A 172 -4.55 17.14 3.79
N LEU A 173 -3.72 16.15 3.44
CA LEU A 173 -4.11 14.74 3.47
C LEU A 173 -4.46 14.28 4.87
N LYS A 174 -3.69 14.71 5.89
CA LYS A 174 -3.98 14.41 7.29
C LYS A 174 -5.35 14.94 7.71
N SER A 175 -5.71 16.16 7.33
CA SER A 175 -7.02 16.73 7.66
C SER A 175 -8.19 16.03 6.97
N VAL A 176 -7.95 15.43 5.80
CA VAL A 176 -8.98 14.68 5.04
C VAL A 176 -9.12 13.25 5.55
N PHE A 177 -7.99 12.52 5.72
CA PHE A 177 -8.02 11.10 6.03
C PHE A 177 -8.01 10.80 7.53
N ASP A 178 -7.43 11.66 8.33
CA ASP A 178 -7.34 11.47 9.77
C ASP A 178 -7.64 12.79 10.53
N PRO A 179 -8.88 13.31 10.41
CA PRO A 179 -9.25 14.57 11.07
C PRO A 179 -9.20 14.47 12.60
N ARG A 180 -9.38 13.30 13.16
CA ARG A 180 -9.28 13.03 14.59
C ARG A 180 -7.85 12.88 15.11
N GLY A 181 -6.86 12.74 14.23
CA GLY A 181 -5.45 12.59 14.59
C GLY A 181 -5.11 11.30 15.33
N ILE A 182 -5.77 10.20 15.01
CA ILE A 182 -5.60 8.89 15.67
C ILE A 182 -4.37 8.13 15.22
N PHE A 183 -3.92 8.31 13.97
CA PHE A 183 -2.73 7.67 13.43
C PHE A 183 -1.48 8.45 13.81
N GLN A 184 -0.58 7.79 14.53
CA GLN A 184 0.66 8.39 15.02
C GLN A 184 1.90 7.83 14.35
#